data_699bec3f733f40daab16fc44713b0801
#
_entry.id   699bec3f733f40daab16fc44713b0801
#
_cell.length_a   1.000
_cell.length_b   1.000
_cell.length_c   1.000
_cell.angle_alpha   90.00
_cell.angle_beta   90.00
_cell.angle_gamma   90.00
#
_symmetry.space_group_name_H-M   'P 1'
#
loop_
_entity.id
_entity.type
_entity.pdbx_description
1 polymer ?
#
loop_
_entity_poly.entity_id
_entity_poly.type
_entity_poly.pdbx_seq_one_letter_code
_entity_poly.pdbx_strand_id
1 'polypeptide(L)'
;MGWAVGATLVATVAGVTGCSNDPESAAAEKPTASNSTTSNSSASSSPAGESPSATRQSTAEEAVAGWVTAVVKGKPKQACLVMAEPATASSPARVGTPSTCNSDTPEARQIQENIGKFRTSFTPKPPTSNPKVEVTQVPATGDKTVIAADKVTIDGQTLDKVILSNSTGVEPGQLDVKVESTKIDNAWYVTNLDFDIG
;
A
#
# COMPACT_ATOMS: atom_id res chain seq x y z
N MET A 1 34.10 16.08 8.14
CA MET A 1 34.34 16.79 6.85
C MET A 1 32.97 17.20 6.35
N GLY A 2 32.70 18.51 6.43
CA GLY A 2 31.39 19.05 6.08
C GLY A 2 31.26 19.28 4.57
N TRP A 3 30.06 19.11 4.07
CA TRP A 3 29.65 19.68 2.79
C TRP A 3 28.26 20.30 2.97
N ALA A 4 28.28 21.61 3.10
CA ALA A 4 27.11 22.46 2.93
C ALA A 4 27.13 22.94 1.48
N VAL A 5 26.05 22.75 0.74
CA VAL A 5 25.79 23.52 -0.47
C VAL A 5 24.29 23.84 -0.48
N GLY A 6 24.00 25.09 -0.19
CA GLY A 6 22.71 25.69 -0.44
C GLY A 6 22.58 26.08 -1.91
N ALA A 7 21.38 25.93 -2.45
CA ALA A 7 20.94 26.69 -3.62
C ALA A 7 19.44 26.94 -3.52
N THR A 8 19.11 28.15 -3.12
CA THR A 8 17.81 28.78 -3.26
C THR A 8 17.55 29.11 -4.73
N LEU A 9 16.42 28.69 -5.27
CA LEU A 9 15.86 29.25 -6.48
C LEU A 9 14.39 29.55 -6.26
N VAL A 10 14.12 30.84 -6.10
CA VAL A 10 12.79 31.45 -6.14
C VAL A 10 12.41 31.66 -7.59
N ALA A 11 11.29 31.15 -8.03
CA ALA A 11 10.64 31.54 -9.25
C ALA A 11 9.17 31.78 -8.98
N THR A 12 8.83 33.04 -8.85
CA THR A 12 7.48 33.61 -8.87
C THR A 12 6.97 33.62 -10.31
N VAL A 13 5.79 33.04 -10.55
CA VAL A 13 4.98 33.39 -11.73
C VAL A 13 3.58 33.70 -11.27
N ALA A 14 3.20 34.94 -11.53
CA ALA A 14 1.89 35.53 -11.28
C ALA A 14 0.92 35.20 -12.42
N GLY A 15 -0.35 35.04 -12.06
CA GLY A 15 -1.49 35.57 -12.75
C GLY A 15 -1.99 34.84 -13.99
N VAL A 16 -3.27 34.42 -13.98
CA VAL A 16 -4.29 34.95 -14.88
C VAL A 16 -5.67 34.73 -14.29
N THR A 17 -6.38 35.81 -14.08
CA THR A 17 -7.83 35.95 -13.87
C THR A 17 -8.58 35.64 -15.16
N GLY A 18 -9.71 34.96 -15.09
CA GLY A 18 -10.60 34.75 -16.23
C GLY A 18 -12.00 34.39 -15.77
N CYS A 19 -12.86 35.39 -15.82
CA CYS A 19 -14.26 35.54 -15.48
C CYS A 19 -15.25 34.56 -16.12
N SER A 20 -16.30 34.26 -15.35
CA SER A 20 -17.75 34.42 -15.66
C SER A 20 -18.34 33.68 -16.84
N ASN A 21 -19.36 32.87 -16.56
CA ASN A 21 -20.73 33.13 -16.99
C ASN A 21 -21.69 32.08 -16.43
N ASP A 22 -22.54 32.50 -15.51
CA ASP A 22 -23.95 32.06 -15.44
C ASP A 22 -24.75 32.80 -16.51
N PRO A 23 -25.92 32.33 -16.97
CA PRO A 23 -27.09 32.13 -16.12
C PRO A 23 -28.06 30.99 -16.51
N GLU A 24 -28.80 30.52 -15.49
CA GLU A 24 -30.27 30.49 -15.39
C GLU A 24 -31.11 29.83 -16.50
N SER A 25 -31.84 28.77 -16.14
CA SER A 25 -33.31 28.70 -16.25
C SER A 25 -33.89 27.39 -15.73
N ALA A 26 -34.67 27.54 -14.73
CA ALA A 26 -35.83 26.91 -14.24
C ALA A 26 -36.61 25.97 -15.18
N ALA A 27 -37.09 24.83 -14.63
CA ALA A 27 -38.50 24.49 -14.56
C ALA A 27 -38.74 23.15 -13.86
N ALA A 28 -39.67 23.19 -12.97
CA ALA A 28 -40.22 22.12 -12.17
C ALA A 28 -40.98 21.09 -13.01
N GLU A 29 -41.02 19.85 -12.50
CA GLU A 29 -42.24 19.10 -12.29
C GLU A 29 -42.01 17.80 -11.51
N LYS A 30 -42.82 17.59 -10.51
CA LYS A 30 -43.06 16.43 -9.68
C LYS A 30 -44.53 16.00 -9.97
N PRO A 31 -45.04 14.83 -9.55
CA PRO A 31 -44.52 13.50 -9.17
C PRO A 31 -45.26 12.34 -9.88
N THR A 32 -44.87 11.09 -9.71
CA THR A 32 -45.85 10.01 -9.48
C THR A 32 -45.14 8.77 -8.93
N ALA A 33 -45.74 8.23 -7.89
CA ALA A 33 -45.38 6.97 -7.24
C ALA A 33 -45.88 5.78 -8.09
N SER A 34 -45.23 4.64 -8.01
CA SER A 34 -45.83 3.35 -7.68
C SER A 34 -44.93 2.16 -7.89
N ASN A 35 -44.92 1.35 -6.87
CA ASN A 35 -45.02 -0.11 -6.80
C ASN A 35 -43.77 -0.99 -6.96
N SER A 36 -43.53 -1.58 -5.83
CA SER A 36 -43.01 -2.93 -5.50
C SER A 36 -42.98 -3.95 -6.65
N THR A 37 -41.85 -4.62 -6.81
CA THR A 37 -41.89 -6.06 -7.01
C THR A 37 -40.56 -6.66 -6.54
N THR A 38 -40.67 -7.47 -5.50
CA THR A 38 -39.68 -8.42 -5.03
C THR A 38 -39.39 -9.43 -6.14
N SER A 39 -38.13 -9.54 -6.56
CA SER A 39 -37.71 -10.69 -7.34
C SER A 39 -36.33 -11.15 -6.81
N ASN A 40 -36.43 -12.20 -6.03
CA ASN A 40 -35.35 -13.05 -5.61
C ASN A 40 -34.79 -13.76 -6.85
N SER A 41 -33.59 -13.41 -7.28
CA SER A 41 -32.87 -14.15 -8.30
C SER A 41 -31.51 -14.51 -7.75
N SER A 42 -31.42 -15.73 -7.23
CA SER A 42 -30.17 -16.45 -7.03
C SER A 42 -29.46 -16.57 -8.38
N ALA A 43 -28.49 -15.73 -8.62
CA ALA A 43 -27.58 -15.87 -9.74
C ALA A 43 -26.32 -16.60 -9.25
N SER A 44 -26.21 -17.85 -9.65
CA SER A 44 -25.02 -18.67 -9.64
C SER A 44 -23.90 -17.93 -10.37
N SER A 45 -22.90 -17.43 -9.63
CA SER A 45 -21.70 -16.81 -10.19
C SER A 45 -20.73 -17.91 -10.58
N SER A 46 -20.59 -18.14 -11.89
CA SER A 46 -19.45 -18.79 -12.50
C SER A 46 -18.15 -18.06 -12.13
N PRO A 47 -17.04 -18.75 -11.89
CA PRO A 47 -15.76 -18.12 -11.69
C PRO A 47 -15.25 -17.58 -13.03
N ALA A 48 -15.56 -16.32 -13.33
CA ALA A 48 -14.86 -15.57 -14.36
C ALA A 48 -13.45 -15.26 -13.83
N GLY A 49 -12.43 -15.51 -14.65
CA GLY A 49 -11.03 -15.38 -14.34
C GLY A 49 -10.68 -14.08 -13.61
N GLU A 50 -10.07 -14.20 -12.47
CA GLU A 50 -9.57 -13.09 -11.67
C GLU A 50 -8.47 -12.36 -12.44
N SER A 51 -8.84 -11.32 -13.15
CA SER A 51 -7.95 -10.17 -13.30
C SER A 51 -7.60 -9.70 -11.88
N PRO A 52 -6.33 -9.44 -11.56
CA PRO A 52 -5.96 -8.94 -10.25
C PRO A 52 -6.50 -7.51 -10.09
N SER A 53 -7.76 -7.39 -9.73
CA SER A 53 -8.28 -6.17 -9.13
C SER A 53 -7.47 -5.96 -7.87
N ALA A 54 -6.80 -4.81 -7.75
CA ALA A 54 -6.17 -4.39 -6.51
C ALA A 54 -7.25 -4.48 -5.42
N THR A 55 -7.18 -5.53 -4.61
CA THR A 55 -8.13 -5.74 -3.52
C THR A 55 -7.92 -4.58 -2.57
N ARG A 56 -8.91 -3.70 -2.43
CA ARG A 56 -8.84 -2.59 -1.47
C ARG A 56 -8.69 -3.17 -0.08
N GLN A 57 -7.62 -2.80 0.59
CA GLN A 57 -7.38 -3.22 1.96
C GLN A 57 -8.22 -2.35 2.90
N SER A 58 -9.07 -2.98 3.70
CA SER A 58 -9.97 -2.28 4.61
C SER A 58 -9.31 -1.91 5.94
N THR A 59 -8.22 -2.60 6.29
CA THR A 59 -7.43 -2.35 7.50
C THR A 59 -5.93 -2.24 7.19
N ALA A 60 -5.18 -1.65 8.12
CA ALA A 60 -3.72 -1.57 8.04
C ALA A 60 -3.08 -2.96 8.07
N GLU A 61 -3.64 -3.86 8.88
CA GLU A 61 -3.18 -5.23 9.02
C GLU A 61 -3.36 -6.01 7.71
N GLU A 62 -4.49 -5.84 7.02
CA GLU A 62 -4.72 -6.46 5.70
C GLU A 62 -3.71 -5.94 4.66
N ALA A 63 -3.40 -4.63 4.68
CA ALA A 63 -2.41 -4.06 3.78
C ALA A 63 -1.01 -4.65 4.03
N VAL A 64 -0.59 -4.74 5.28
CA VAL A 64 0.71 -5.33 5.66
C VAL A 64 0.74 -6.82 5.35
N ALA A 65 -0.30 -7.59 5.73
CA ALA A 65 -0.38 -9.01 5.43
C ALA A 65 -0.32 -9.30 3.93
N GLY A 66 -1.06 -8.53 3.13
CA GLY A 66 -1.08 -8.63 1.67
C GLY A 66 0.28 -8.32 1.06
N TRP A 67 0.94 -7.25 1.52
CA TRP A 67 2.25 -6.84 1.05
C TRP A 67 3.32 -7.89 1.41
N VAL A 68 3.42 -8.31 2.67
CA VAL A 68 4.38 -9.34 3.11
C VAL A 68 4.16 -10.65 2.36
N THR A 69 2.89 -11.07 2.18
CA THR A 69 2.55 -12.26 1.40
C THR A 69 3.06 -12.16 -0.05
N ALA A 70 2.87 -11.01 -0.69
CA ALA A 70 3.33 -10.78 -2.05
C ALA A 70 4.86 -10.78 -2.15
N VAL A 71 5.56 -10.19 -1.18
CA VAL A 71 7.03 -10.19 -1.08
C VAL A 71 7.56 -11.63 -0.95
N VAL A 72 7.08 -12.39 0.04
CA VAL A 72 7.55 -13.76 0.30
C VAL A 72 7.26 -14.69 -0.89
N LYS A 73 6.09 -14.53 -1.53
CA LYS A 73 5.75 -15.28 -2.76
C LYS A 73 6.53 -14.84 -4.00
N GLY A 74 7.37 -13.82 -3.91
CA GLY A 74 8.12 -13.27 -5.05
C GLY A 74 7.24 -12.67 -6.13
N LYS A 75 6.19 -11.96 -5.72
CA LYS A 75 5.23 -11.30 -6.61
C LYS A 75 5.35 -9.76 -6.48
N PRO A 76 6.45 -9.15 -6.95
CA PRO A 76 6.73 -7.73 -6.72
C PRO A 76 5.67 -6.81 -7.31
N LYS A 77 5.05 -7.19 -8.43
CA LYS A 77 3.94 -6.43 -9.01
C LYS A 77 2.72 -6.39 -8.09
N GLN A 78 2.42 -7.48 -7.40
CA GLN A 78 1.32 -7.52 -6.43
C GLN A 78 1.66 -6.73 -5.16
N ALA A 79 2.90 -6.81 -4.69
CA ALA A 79 3.36 -6.00 -3.56
C ALA A 79 3.26 -4.50 -3.88
N CYS A 80 3.66 -4.08 -5.09
CA CYS A 80 3.52 -2.71 -5.55
C CYS A 80 2.06 -2.21 -5.50
N LEU A 81 1.08 -3.05 -5.86
CA LEU A 81 -0.35 -2.66 -5.86
C LEU A 81 -0.91 -2.33 -4.48
N VAL A 82 -0.30 -2.84 -3.42
CA VAL A 82 -0.70 -2.53 -2.02
C VAL A 82 0.22 -1.51 -1.36
N MET A 83 1.11 -0.89 -2.12
CA MET A 83 1.97 0.20 -1.67
C MET A 83 1.45 1.55 -2.13
N ALA A 84 1.86 2.60 -1.42
CA ALA A 84 1.62 3.97 -1.83
C ALA A 84 2.77 4.88 -1.40
N GLU A 85 2.92 5.98 -2.11
CA GLU A 85 3.70 7.14 -1.65
C GLU A 85 2.72 8.09 -0.96
N PRO A 86 2.93 8.44 0.32
CA PRO A 86 2.05 9.37 1.02
C PRO A 86 2.14 10.77 0.42
N ALA A 87 1.10 11.58 0.62
CA ALA A 87 1.13 12.98 0.22
C ALA A 87 2.25 13.73 0.95
N THR A 88 2.90 14.63 0.23
CA THR A 88 3.87 15.60 0.78
C THR A 88 3.36 17.01 0.61
N ALA A 89 4.08 18.00 1.13
CA ALA A 89 3.72 19.40 0.92
C ALA A 89 3.67 19.83 -0.56
N SER A 90 4.39 19.09 -1.44
CA SER A 90 4.54 19.41 -2.87
C SER A 90 3.90 18.41 -3.82
N SER A 91 3.41 17.27 -3.32
CA SER A 91 2.88 16.20 -4.16
C SER A 91 1.69 15.50 -3.51
N PRO A 92 0.62 15.21 -4.25
CA PRO A 92 -0.47 14.38 -3.75
C PRO A 92 0.00 12.94 -3.49
N ALA A 93 -0.75 12.21 -2.68
CA ALA A 93 -0.52 10.78 -2.49
C ALA A 93 -0.63 10.02 -3.81
N ARG A 94 0.20 9.00 -4.00
CA ARG A 94 0.19 8.16 -5.19
C ARG A 94 0.12 6.69 -4.79
N VAL A 95 -0.96 6.02 -5.15
CA VAL A 95 -1.15 4.60 -4.88
C VAL A 95 -0.63 3.74 -6.02
N GLY A 96 -0.20 2.52 -5.70
CA GLY A 96 0.16 1.53 -6.70
C GLY A 96 -1.05 1.17 -7.57
N THR A 97 -0.90 1.28 -8.89
CA THR A 97 -1.93 0.94 -9.87
C THR A 97 -1.40 -0.12 -10.84
N PRO A 98 -2.27 -0.88 -11.52
CA PRO A 98 -1.81 -1.80 -12.57
C PRO A 98 -0.94 -1.11 -13.63
N SER A 99 -1.25 0.14 -13.99
CA SER A 99 -0.47 0.90 -14.97
C SER A 99 0.93 1.25 -14.47
N THR A 100 1.09 1.56 -13.17
CA THR A 100 2.41 1.87 -12.59
C THR A 100 3.19 0.62 -12.23
N CYS A 101 2.54 -0.39 -11.64
CA CYS A 101 3.21 -1.58 -11.13
C CYS A 101 3.56 -2.61 -12.23
N ASN A 102 2.84 -2.62 -13.35
CA ASN A 102 3.08 -3.55 -14.46
C ASN A 102 3.86 -2.92 -15.62
N SER A 103 4.16 -1.61 -15.54
CA SER A 103 4.94 -0.94 -16.57
C SER A 103 6.39 -1.42 -16.61
N ASP A 104 7.02 -1.24 -17.76
CA ASP A 104 8.45 -1.52 -17.94
C ASP A 104 9.31 -0.24 -17.80
N THR A 105 8.76 0.78 -17.12
CA THR A 105 9.51 2.01 -16.84
C THR A 105 10.68 1.74 -15.87
N PRO A 106 11.74 2.53 -15.91
CA PRO A 106 12.87 2.39 -14.99
C PRO A 106 12.43 2.42 -13.53
N GLU A 107 11.48 3.29 -13.18
CA GLU A 107 10.94 3.44 -11.82
C GLU A 107 10.21 2.17 -11.36
N ALA A 108 9.34 1.60 -12.23
CA ALA A 108 8.64 0.36 -11.91
C ALA A 108 9.60 -0.82 -11.73
N ARG A 109 10.64 -0.92 -12.55
CA ARG A 109 11.68 -1.94 -12.40
C ARG A 109 12.44 -1.77 -11.10
N GLN A 110 12.81 -0.54 -10.73
CA GLN A 110 13.51 -0.28 -9.46
C GLN A 110 12.65 -0.65 -8.25
N ILE A 111 11.36 -0.33 -8.26
CA ILE A 111 10.43 -0.76 -7.21
C ILE A 111 10.38 -2.28 -7.13
N GLN A 112 10.23 -2.98 -8.27
CA GLN A 112 10.18 -4.43 -8.31
C GLN A 112 11.48 -5.08 -7.82
N GLU A 113 12.65 -4.52 -8.17
CA GLU A 113 13.96 -4.98 -7.71
C GLU A 113 14.11 -4.79 -6.20
N ASN A 114 13.72 -3.63 -5.67
CA ASN A 114 13.78 -3.37 -4.23
C ASN A 114 12.88 -4.32 -3.44
N ILE A 115 11.63 -4.53 -3.91
CA ILE A 115 10.73 -5.53 -3.32
C ILE A 115 11.35 -6.93 -3.41
N GLY A 116 12.01 -7.26 -4.53
CA GLY A 116 12.70 -8.54 -4.71
C GLY A 116 13.81 -8.80 -3.69
N LYS A 117 14.54 -7.74 -3.27
CA LYS A 117 15.57 -7.84 -2.23
C LYS A 117 14.98 -8.26 -0.88
N PHE A 118 13.81 -7.75 -0.51
CA PHE A 118 13.15 -8.14 0.73
C PHE A 118 12.72 -9.59 0.77
N ARG A 119 12.47 -10.23 -0.37
CA ARG A 119 12.10 -11.64 -0.43
C ARG A 119 13.09 -12.54 0.29
N THR A 120 14.39 -12.33 0.07
CA THR A 120 15.44 -13.14 0.72
C THR A 120 15.40 -12.98 2.24
N SER A 121 15.22 -11.74 2.72
CA SER A 121 15.16 -11.46 4.16
C SER A 121 13.87 -11.93 4.82
N PHE A 122 12.75 -11.97 4.07
CA PHE A 122 11.42 -12.31 4.61
C PHE A 122 11.04 -13.79 4.39
N THR A 123 11.88 -14.58 3.73
CA THR A 123 11.58 -16.00 3.51
C THR A 123 11.94 -16.81 4.74
N PRO A 124 10.99 -17.49 5.41
CA PRO A 124 11.29 -18.33 6.57
C PRO A 124 12.15 -19.53 6.18
N LYS A 125 12.85 -20.07 7.14
CA LYS A 125 13.67 -21.29 7.00
C LYS A 125 13.08 -22.40 7.88
N PRO A 126 12.65 -23.55 7.29
CA PRO A 126 12.65 -23.87 5.85
C PRO A 126 11.58 -23.06 5.09
N PRO A 127 11.79 -22.80 3.78
CA PRO A 127 10.82 -22.08 2.98
C PRO A 127 9.56 -22.93 2.73
N THR A 128 8.39 -22.27 2.73
CA THR A 128 7.12 -22.91 2.39
C THR A 128 6.59 -22.40 1.05
N SER A 129 5.88 -23.26 0.33
CA SER A 129 5.30 -22.92 -0.98
C SER A 129 4.06 -22.00 -0.86
N ASN A 130 3.39 -22.05 0.28
CA ASN A 130 2.20 -21.24 0.55
C ASN A 130 2.25 -20.62 1.94
N PRO A 131 3.09 -19.59 2.15
CA PRO A 131 3.25 -18.94 3.44
C PRO A 131 1.94 -18.35 3.94
N LYS A 132 1.62 -18.61 5.21
CA LYS A 132 0.51 -17.99 5.93
C LYS A 132 1.04 -16.77 6.66
N VAL A 133 0.60 -15.59 6.24
CA VAL A 133 0.96 -14.33 6.90
C VAL A 133 -0.22 -13.87 7.74
N GLU A 134 0.05 -13.57 9.00
CA GLU A 134 -0.93 -13.04 9.94
C GLU A 134 -0.34 -11.78 10.60
N VAL A 135 -1.19 -10.79 10.83
CA VAL A 135 -0.81 -9.54 11.50
C VAL A 135 -1.71 -9.38 12.72
N THR A 136 -1.10 -9.23 13.89
CA THR A 136 -1.83 -8.93 15.11
C THR A 136 -2.38 -7.52 15.03
N GLN A 137 -3.65 -7.36 15.41
CA GLN A 137 -4.31 -6.08 15.42
C GLN A 137 -3.56 -5.06 16.30
N VAL A 138 -3.35 -3.87 15.77
CA VAL A 138 -2.74 -2.74 16.46
C VAL A 138 -3.67 -1.53 16.43
N PRO A 139 -3.66 -0.68 17.47
CA PRO A 139 -4.45 0.54 17.47
C PRO A 139 -4.03 1.47 16.32
N ALA A 140 -4.96 1.87 15.48
CA ALA A 140 -4.73 2.91 14.47
C ALA A 140 -4.82 4.29 15.12
N THR A 141 -3.89 5.17 14.77
CA THR A 141 -3.92 6.58 15.16
C THR A 141 -4.33 7.41 13.95
N GLY A 142 -5.63 7.61 13.77
CA GLY A 142 -6.17 8.29 12.59
C GLY A 142 -5.97 7.46 11.31
N ASP A 143 -5.42 8.10 10.27
CA ASP A 143 -5.19 7.49 8.97
C ASP A 143 -3.79 6.86 8.83
N LYS A 144 -3.08 6.67 9.93
CA LYS A 144 -1.73 6.12 9.96
C LYS A 144 -1.58 5.05 11.04
N THR A 145 -0.90 3.98 10.71
CA THR A 145 -0.58 2.89 11.64
C THR A 145 0.85 2.42 11.41
N VAL A 146 1.57 2.18 12.50
CA VAL A 146 2.91 1.58 12.49
C VAL A 146 2.82 0.20 13.13
N ILE A 147 3.20 -0.82 12.38
CA ILE A 147 3.15 -2.23 12.78
C ILE A 147 4.58 -2.73 12.94
N ALA A 148 4.98 -3.07 14.15
CA ALA A 148 6.28 -3.64 14.43
C ALA A 148 6.38 -5.08 13.88
N ALA A 149 7.57 -5.51 13.46
CA ALA A 149 7.78 -6.81 12.85
C ALA A 149 7.44 -8.00 13.78
N ASP A 150 7.48 -7.82 15.09
CA ASP A 150 7.04 -8.82 16.08
C ASP A 150 5.52 -9.06 16.07
N LYS A 151 4.74 -8.17 15.45
CA LYS A 151 3.28 -8.29 15.25
C LYS A 151 2.89 -8.95 13.94
N VAL A 152 3.87 -9.18 13.06
CA VAL A 152 3.68 -9.86 11.78
C VAL A 152 4.26 -11.26 11.89
N THR A 153 3.50 -12.29 11.56
CA THR A 153 3.98 -13.67 11.56
C THR A 153 3.90 -14.28 10.17
N ILE A 154 4.87 -15.10 9.84
CA ILE A 154 4.93 -15.90 8.61
C ILE A 154 5.08 -17.34 9.05
N ASP A 155 4.07 -18.17 8.81
CA ASP A 155 4.01 -19.57 9.26
C ASP A 155 4.28 -19.73 10.77
N GLY A 156 3.77 -18.77 11.58
CA GLY A 156 3.91 -18.75 13.03
C GLY A 156 5.24 -18.22 13.56
N GLN A 157 6.19 -17.84 12.68
CA GLN A 157 7.42 -17.14 13.06
C GLN A 157 7.24 -15.63 12.89
N THR A 158 7.65 -14.84 13.88
CA THR A 158 7.58 -13.38 13.77
C THR A 158 8.57 -12.87 12.73
N LEU A 159 8.19 -11.81 12.01
CA LEU A 159 8.97 -11.27 10.88
C LEU A 159 10.37 -10.83 11.30
N ASP A 160 10.54 -10.26 12.48
CA ASP A 160 11.85 -9.92 13.05
C ASP A 160 12.76 -11.16 13.17
N LYS A 161 12.23 -12.28 13.69
CA LYS A 161 12.98 -13.55 13.78
C LYS A 161 13.32 -14.12 12.41
N VAL A 162 12.39 -14.02 11.44
CA VAL A 162 12.66 -14.45 10.06
C VAL A 162 13.79 -13.61 9.48
N ILE A 163 13.75 -12.29 9.63
CA ILE A 163 14.80 -11.39 9.14
C ILE A 163 16.13 -11.70 9.82
N LEU A 164 16.16 -11.84 11.13
CA LEU A 164 17.38 -12.19 11.88
C LEU A 164 17.98 -13.52 11.40
N SER A 165 17.14 -14.54 11.14
CA SER A 165 17.61 -15.84 10.63
C SER A 165 18.26 -15.76 9.24
N ASN A 166 17.99 -14.71 8.48
CA ASN A 166 18.53 -14.43 7.15
C ASN A 166 19.62 -13.37 7.15
N SER A 167 19.89 -12.74 8.31
CA SER A 167 20.92 -11.71 8.49
C SER A 167 22.20 -12.33 9.03
N THR A 168 23.32 -11.68 8.77
CA THR A 168 24.64 -12.07 9.31
C THR A 168 25.20 -10.91 10.13
N GLY A 169 25.63 -11.20 11.35
CA GLY A 169 26.25 -10.20 12.23
C GLY A 169 25.28 -9.23 12.90
N VAL A 170 23.99 -9.57 12.93
CA VAL A 170 22.96 -8.82 13.67
C VAL A 170 22.50 -9.68 14.84
N GLU A 171 22.62 -9.15 16.06
CA GLU A 171 22.21 -9.84 17.27
C GLU A 171 20.71 -9.60 17.58
N PRO A 172 20.03 -10.54 18.24
CA PRO A 172 18.67 -10.31 18.73
C PRO A 172 18.61 -9.05 19.61
N GLY A 173 17.66 -8.16 19.30
CA GLY A 173 17.48 -6.87 19.99
C GLY A 173 18.22 -5.69 19.37
N GLN A 174 19.08 -5.94 18.38
CA GLN A 174 19.66 -4.86 17.55
C GLN A 174 18.81 -4.50 16.34
N LEU A 175 17.86 -5.35 15.98
CA LEU A 175 17.00 -5.14 14.84
C LEU A 175 15.64 -4.58 15.29
N ASP A 176 15.32 -3.38 14.84
CA ASP A 176 13.98 -2.78 14.96
C ASP A 176 13.41 -2.58 13.54
N VAL A 177 12.37 -3.34 13.21
CA VAL A 177 11.71 -3.27 11.92
C VAL A 177 10.26 -2.87 12.10
N LYS A 178 9.83 -1.86 11.38
CA LYS A 178 8.48 -1.33 11.41
C LYS A 178 7.93 -1.18 10.00
N VAL A 179 6.69 -1.58 9.81
CA VAL A 179 5.92 -1.36 8.58
C VAL A 179 4.90 -0.27 8.84
N GLU A 180 4.98 0.81 8.09
CA GLU A 180 4.04 1.90 8.16
C GLU A 180 2.95 1.73 7.11
N SER A 181 1.71 1.91 7.51
CA SER A 181 0.55 1.93 6.62
C SER A 181 -0.22 3.22 6.78
N THR A 182 -0.70 3.74 5.65
CA THR A 182 -1.50 4.97 5.60
C THR A 182 -2.79 4.72 4.85
N LYS A 183 -3.87 5.28 5.36
CA LYS A 183 -5.18 5.26 4.71
C LYS A 183 -5.28 6.38 3.68
N ILE A 184 -5.53 6.00 2.43
CA ILE A 184 -5.66 6.92 1.29
C ILE A 184 -6.94 6.52 0.56
N ASP A 185 -7.86 7.47 0.34
CA ASP A 185 -9.13 7.23 -0.37
C ASP A 185 -9.93 6.04 0.18
N ASN A 186 -10.02 5.93 1.51
CA ASN A 186 -10.72 4.85 2.23
C ASN A 186 -10.11 3.43 2.04
N ALA A 187 -8.88 3.32 1.57
CA ALA A 187 -8.14 2.06 1.52
C ALA A 187 -6.78 2.21 2.22
N TRP A 188 -6.28 1.13 2.81
CA TRP A 188 -4.99 1.12 3.47
C TRP A 188 -3.89 0.64 2.52
N TYR A 189 -2.73 1.28 2.60
CA TYR A 189 -1.55 0.98 1.79
C TYR A 189 -0.30 0.98 2.66
N VAL A 190 0.66 0.13 2.34
CA VAL A 190 1.99 0.20 2.92
C VAL A 190 2.72 1.39 2.33
N THR A 191 3.20 2.29 3.19
CA THR A 191 3.84 3.55 2.78
C THR A 191 5.31 3.64 3.15
N ASN A 192 5.75 2.88 4.14
CA ASN A 192 7.16 2.84 4.52
C ASN A 192 7.53 1.50 5.15
N LEU A 193 8.78 1.14 5.03
CA LEU A 193 9.41 0.05 5.75
C LEU A 193 10.69 0.61 6.38
N ASP A 194 10.69 0.69 7.68
CA ASP A 194 11.79 1.22 8.48
C ASP A 194 12.62 0.06 9.04
N PHE A 195 13.93 0.14 8.82
CA PHE A 195 14.92 -0.78 9.35
C PHE A 195 15.93 0.00 10.18
N ASP A 196 15.98 -0.25 11.46
CA ASP A 196 17.00 0.28 12.34
C ASP A 196 17.85 -0.89 12.89
N ILE A 197 19.16 -0.73 12.82
CA ILE A 197 20.14 -1.67 13.37
C ILE A 197 20.98 -0.88 14.36
N GLY A 198 20.67 -1.08 15.67
CA GLY A 198 21.31 -0.42 16.79
C GLY A 198 22.71 -0.94 17.13
#